data_4f850162f36e71cf2661fbc79f9be84a
#
_entry.id   4f850162f36e71cf2661fbc79f9be84a
#
_cell.length_a   1.000
_cell.length_b   1.000
_cell.length_c   1.000
_cell.angle_alpha   90.00
_cell.angle_beta   90.00
_cell.angle_gamma   90.00
#
_symmetry.space_group_name_H-M   'P 1'
#
loop_
_entity.id
_entity.type
_entity.pdbx_description
1 polymer ?
#
loop_
_entity_poly.entity_id
_entity_poly.type
_entity_poly.pdbx_seq_one_letter_code
_entity_poly.pdbx_strand_id
1 'polypeptide(L)'
;CVHKKHDAYHSEVKPRKRIIDLFEKDAKLLQGDPRRILFSFISDPYQPLEKTEMLTQIALELVGKYHLHSQILTKGMKDLIERDFELIKRVGAELGVTLCFADDARRKEWEPDASSVEDRINLLKDAHKEGIYTWVSLEPVIDAHEALEVIKMVHPYVRFWKIGKLNHRKEVENLTDWSKFLRDVKKLLIKVKAKYYIKLDL
;
A
#
# COMPACT_ATOMS: atom_id res chain seq x y z
N CYS A 1 -8.16 9.66 -4.07
CA CYS A 1 -8.83 10.53 -3.08
C CYS A 1 -9.77 11.48 -3.75
N VAL A 2 -11.06 11.39 -3.41
CA VAL A 2 -12.16 12.07 -4.12
C VAL A 2 -12.55 13.34 -3.33
N HIS A 3 -11.67 14.30 -3.18
CA HIS A 3 -12.07 15.57 -2.56
C HIS A 3 -11.59 16.76 -3.37
N LYS A 4 -12.43 17.19 -4.35
CA LYS A 4 -12.26 18.43 -5.11
C LYS A 4 -12.25 19.74 -4.27
N LYS A 5 -12.23 19.65 -2.93
CA LYS A 5 -12.19 20.82 -2.03
C LYS A 5 -10.86 20.99 -1.30
N HIS A 6 -9.79 20.28 -1.71
CA HIS A 6 -8.54 20.25 -0.96
C HIS A 6 -7.29 20.64 -1.76
N ASP A 7 -7.41 21.49 -2.77
CA ASP A 7 -6.22 21.98 -3.50
C ASP A 7 -5.19 22.62 -2.55
N ALA A 8 -5.64 23.32 -1.51
CA ALA A 8 -4.76 23.87 -0.48
C ALA A 8 -4.14 22.80 0.46
N TYR A 9 -4.80 21.66 0.66
CA TYR A 9 -4.28 20.58 1.52
C TYR A 9 -3.16 19.80 0.85
N HIS A 10 -3.17 19.73 -0.47
CA HIS A 10 -2.16 19.02 -1.27
C HIS A 10 -1.08 19.94 -1.83
N SER A 11 -1.28 21.27 -1.82
CA SER A 11 -0.31 22.25 -2.33
C SER A 11 0.90 22.46 -1.42
N GLU A 12 0.77 22.18 -0.14
CA GLU A 12 1.83 22.34 0.84
C GLU A 12 1.85 21.19 1.85
N VAL A 13 2.66 20.17 1.53
CA VAL A 13 2.80 18.99 2.40
C VAL A 13 3.67 19.35 3.59
N LYS A 14 3.08 19.35 4.80
CA LYS A 14 3.77 19.63 6.06
C LYS A 14 3.59 18.50 7.07
N PRO A 15 4.60 18.23 7.90
CA PRO A 15 4.42 17.30 9.01
C PRO A 15 3.30 17.77 9.95
N ARG A 16 2.48 16.86 10.40
CA ARG A 16 1.53 17.16 11.47
C ARG A 16 2.30 17.51 12.75
N LYS A 17 1.98 18.63 13.36
CA LYS A 17 2.64 19.08 14.60
C LYS A 17 2.64 17.97 15.65
N ARG A 18 3.80 17.70 16.24
CA ARG A 18 4.01 16.74 17.32
C ARG A 18 3.54 15.32 17.00
N ILE A 19 3.53 14.93 15.71
CA ILE A 19 3.00 13.60 15.31
C ILE A 19 3.78 12.46 15.99
N ILE A 20 5.09 12.59 16.11
CA ILE A 20 5.94 11.57 16.74
C ILE A 20 5.69 11.50 18.25
N ASP A 21 5.57 12.65 18.94
CA ASP A 21 5.26 12.66 20.37
C ASP A 21 3.91 12.00 20.67
N LEU A 22 2.91 12.30 19.82
CA LEU A 22 1.57 11.70 19.94
C LEU A 22 1.60 10.22 19.66
N PHE A 23 2.30 9.80 18.60
CA PHE A 23 2.47 8.40 18.27
C PHE A 23 3.19 7.63 19.38
N GLU A 24 4.28 8.19 19.94
CA GLU A 24 5.00 7.53 21.04
C GLU A 24 4.14 7.40 22.29
N LYS A 25 3.34 8.42 22.62
CA LYS A 25 2.40 8.37 23.74
C LYS A 25 1.41 7.22 23.57
N ASP A 26 0.81 7.09 22.38
CA ASP A 26 -0.17 6.03 22.10
C ASP A 26 0.51 4.66 22.03
N ALA A 27 1.68 4.57 21.41
CA ALA A 27 2.48 3.34 21.34
C ALA A 27 2.84 2.79 22.72
N LYS A 28 3.18 3.67 23.66
CA LYS A 28 3.45 3.31 25.05
C LYS A 28 2.23 2.72 25.76
N LEU A 29 1.04 3.28 25.51
CA LEU A 29 -0.22 2.77 26.06
C LEU A 29 -0.62 1.41 25.48
N LEU A 30 -0.24 1.16 24.23
CA LEU A 30 -0.57 -0.04 23.46
C LEU A 30 0.57 -1.07 23.46
N GLN A 31 1.56 -0.95 24.31
CA GLN A 31 2.72 -1.83 24.35
C GLN A 31 2.31 -3.31 24.36
N GLY A 32 2.81 -4.08 23.38
CA GLY A 32 2.51 -5.50 23.25
C GLY A 32 1.11 -5.82 22.71
N ASP A 33 0.33 -4.83 22.25
CA ASP A 33 -0.98 -5.08 21.63
C ASP A 33 -0.80 -5.88 20.32
N PRO A 34 -1.54 -7.00 20.12
CA PRO A 34 -1.40 -7.85 18.94
C PRO A 34 -2.01 -7.28 17.67
N ARG A 35 -2.75 -6.18 17.75
CA ARG A 35 -3.34 -5.52 16.57
C ARG A 35 -2.28 -4.83 15.74
N ARG A 36 -2.53 -4.75 14.44
CA ARG A 36 -1.60 -4.09 13.51
C ARG A 36 -1.93 -2.62 13.35
N ILE A 37 -0.90 -1.78 13.41
CA ILE A 37 -0.98 -0.37 13.04
C ILE A 37 -0.77 -0.27 11.54
N LEU A 38 -1.74 0.30 10.81
CA LEU A 38 -1.59 0.57 9.38
C LEU A 38 -0.96 1.94 9.19
N PHE A 39 0.24 1.94 8.60
CA PHE A 39 0.88 3.16 8.12
C PHE A 39 0.36 3.49 6.74
N SER A 40 -0.35 4.60 6.69
CA SER A 40 -1.01 5.28 5.60
C SER A 40 -2.48 4.95 5.37
N PHE A 41 -3.27 5.93 5.74
CA PHE A 41 -4.69 5.94 5.38
C PHE A 41 -5.06 7.17 4.53
N ILE A 42 -4.42 8.32 4.80
CA ILE A 42 -4.72 9.59 4.14
C ILE A 42 -3.56 10.08 3.27
N SER A 43 -2.32 9.90 3.74
CA SER A 43 -1.10 10.29 3.03
C SER A 43 -0.13 9.13 2.93
N ASP A 44 0.69 9.12 1.89
CA ASP A 44 1.70 8.06 1.73
C ASP A 44 2.82 8.20 2.77
N PRO A 45 3.23 7.11 3.45
CA PRO A 45 4.30 7.15 4.43
C PRO A 45 5.68 7.42 3.79
N TYR A 46 5.84 7.14 2.50
CA TYR A 46 7.08 7.33 1.76
C TYR A 46 6.96 8.38 0.64
N GLN A 47 6.24 9.46 0.93
CA GLN A 47 6.20 10.65 0.09
C GLN A 47 7.54 11.44 0.15
N PRO A 48 7.80 12.39 -0.75
CA PRO A 48 9.08 13.11 -0.81
C PRO A 48 9.53 13.75 0.51
N LEU A 49 8.59 14.16 1.37
CA LEU A 49 8.86 14.73 2.69
C LEU A 49 9.63 13.74 3.61
N GLU A 50 9.43 12.45 3.44
CA GLU A 50 10.12 11.42 4.22
C GLU A 50 11.63 11.41 4.01
N LYS A 51 12.12 12.01 2.93
CA LYS A 51 13.56 12.16 2.66
C LYS A 51 14.26 13.03 3.72
N THR A 52 13.56 14.02 4.25
CA THR A 52 14.12 14.99 5.21
C THR A 52 13.60 14.78 6.63
N GLU A 53 12.31 14.48 6.77
CA GLU A 53 11.65 14.40 8.07
C GLU A 53 11.79 13.03 8.75
N MET A 54 11.98 11.96 7.97
CA MET A 54 12.16 10.57 8.44
C MET A 54 11.08 10.10 9.43
N LEU A 55 9.86 10.59 9.27
CA LEU A 55 8.77 10.35 10.24
C LEU A 55 8.34 8.87 10.26
N THR A 56 8.32 8.22 9.11
CA THR A 56 7.99 6.79 8.98
C THR A 56 9.09 5.95 9.63
N GLN A 57 10.35 6.29 9.39
CA GLN A 57 11.48 5.62 10.01
C GLN A 57 11.44 5.73 11.54
N ILE A 58 11.24 6.94 12.08
CA ILE A 58 11.13 7.17 13.54
C ILE A 58 9.93 6.40 14.12
N ALA A 59 8.80 6.40 13.42
CA ALA A 59 7.61 5.67 13.89
C ALA A 59 7.82 4.14 13.88
N LEU A 60 8.56 3.59 12.91
CA LEU A 60 8.94 2.16 12.88
C LEU A 60 9.90 1.80 14.03
N GLU A 61 10.83 2.68 14.38
CA GLU A 61 11.67 2.48 15.57
C GLU A 61 10.82 2.39 16.86
N LEU A 62 9.80 3.25 16.98
CA LEU A 62 8.86 3.21 18.10
C LEU A 62 8.00 1.94 18.10
N VAL A 63 7.60 1.45 16.94
CA VAL A 63 6.92 0.14 16.79
C VAL A 63 7.79 -0.97 17.39
N GLY A 64 9.06 -1.02 17.04
CA GLY A 64 10.01 -1.98 17.62
C GLY A 64 10.21 -1.80 19.12
N LYS A 65 10.40 -0.57 19.58
CA LYS A 65 10.61 -0.21 21.00
C LYS A 65 9.45 -0.67 21.90
N TYR A 66 8.21 -0.57 21.41
CA TYR A 66 7.01 -0.90 22.19
C TYR A 66 6.41 -2.27 21.82
N HIS A 67 7.15 -3.10 21.08
CA HIS A 67 6.71 -4.45 20.67
C HIS A 67 5.32 -4.47 20.01
N LEU A 68 5.09 -3.52 19.09
CA LEU A 68 3.86 -3.40 18.32
C LEU A 68 4.01 -4.06 16.96
N HIS A 69 2.89 -4.32 16.31
CA HIS A 69 2.85 -4.85 14.94
C HIS A 69 2.43 -3.77 13.96
N SER A 70 3.04 -3.74 12.79
CA SER A 70 2.70 -2.74 11.77
C SER A 70 2.58 -3.30 10.37
N GLN A 71 1.75 -2.65 9.59
CA GLN A 71 1.62 -2.81 8.14
C GLN A 71 1.88 -1.47 7.48
N ILE A 72 2.72 -1.46 6.48
CA ILE A 72 2.96 -0.30 5.61
C ILE A 72 2.12 -0.48 4.36
N LEU A 73 1.51 0.58 3.85
CA LEU A 73 0.89 0.61 2.53
C LEU A 73 1.35 1.85 1.80
N THR A 74 1.97 1.69 0.64
CA THR A 74 2.60 2.79 -0.08
C THR A 74 2.43 2.70 -1.60
N LYS A 75 2.50 3.84 -2.26
CA LYS A 75 2.74 4.09 -3.69
C LYS A 75 3.99 4.96 -3.87
N GLY A 76 4.76 5.12 -2.79
CA GLY A 76 5.82 6.11 -2.64
C GLY A 76 7.15 5.72 -3.24
N MET A 77 8.18 6.45 -2.85
CA MET A 77 9.51 6.39 -3.45
C MET A 77 10.25 5.11 -3.04
N LYS A 78 10.63 4.31 -4.04
CA LYS A 78 11.32 3.01 -3.88
C LYS A 78 12.60 3.15 -3.06
N ASP A 79 13.44 4.12 -3.37
CA ASP A 79 14.72 4.38 -2.70
C ASP A 79 14.59 4.67 -1.20
N LEU A 80 13.55 5.40 -0.79
CA LEU A 80 13.29 5.66 0.62
C LEU A 80 12.81 4.41 1.37
N ILE A 81 12.04 3.56 0.71
CA ILE A 81 11.56 2.32 1.29
C ILE A 81 12.71 1.32 1.45
N GLU A 82 13.56 1.21 0.45
CA GLU A 82 14.75 0.34 0.47
C GLU A 82 15.76 0.77 1.52
N ARG A 83 15.92 2.07 1.76
CA ARG A 83 16.72 2.61 2.87
C ARG A 83 16.30 1.98 4.20
N ASP A 84 15.01 1.73 4.38
CA ASP A 84 14.43 1.27 5.64
C ASP A 84 14.23 -0.26 5.71
N PHE A 85 14.67 -1.05 4.72
CA PHE A 85 14.48 -2.50 4.69
C PHE A 85 14.98 -3.23 5.93
N GLU A 86 16.18 -2.90 6.40
CA GLU A 86 16.72 -3.51 7.60
C GLU A 86 15.89 -3.19 8.85
N LEU A 87 15.36 -1.98 8.93
CA LEU A 87 14.46 -1.59 10.01
C LEU A 87 13.11 -2.34 9.90
N ILE A 88 12.52 -2.39 8.71
CA ILE A 88 11.27 -3.10 8.43
C ILE A 88 11.40 -4.58 8.84
N LYS A 89 12.50 -5.23 8.48
CA LYS A 89 12.81 -6.61 8.88
C LYS A 89 12.94 -6.75 10.40
N ARG A 90 13.74 -5.89 11.02
CA ARG A 90 14.02 -5.92 12.44
C ARG A 90 12.77 -5.78 13.30
N VAL A 91 11.85 -4.91 12.91
CA VAL A 91 10.58 -4.71 13.65
C VAL A 91 9.45 -5.64 13.20
N GLY A 92 9.69 -6.46 12.17
CA GLY A 92 8.69 -7.39 11.64
C GLY A 92 7.50 -6.71 10.96
N ALA A 93 7.70 -5.50 10.40
CA ALA A 93 6.66 -4.79 9.68
C ALA A 93 6.33 -5.47 8.34
N GLU A 94 5.05 -5.49 7.97
CA GLU A 94 4.61 -6.00 6.66
C GLU A 94 4.61 -4.87 5.64
N LEU A 95 5.23 -5.09 4.47
CA LEU A 95 5.30 -4.09 3.40
C LEU A 95 4.23 -4.34 2.34
N GLY A 96 3.29 -3.42 2.23
CA GLY A 96 2.24 -3.41 1.22
C GLY A 96 2.47 -2.35 0.16
N VAL A 97 2.18 -2.71 -1.08
CA VAL A 97 2.22 -1.81 -2.22
C VAL A 97 0.83 -1.73 -2.85
N THR A 98 0.32 -0.51 -3.06
CA THR A 98 -0.86 -0.35 -3.91
C THR A 98 -0.41 -0.44 -5.37
N LEU A 99 -0.96 -1.39 -6.12
CA LEU A 99 -0.62 -1.61 -7.52
C LEU A 99 -1.89 -1.99 -8.29
N CYS A 100 -2.58 -0.98 -8.86
CA CYS A 100 -3.89 -1.15 -9.51
C CYS A 100 -3.79 -1.27 -11.03
N PHE A 101 -2.63 -0.97 -11.61
CA PHE A 101 -2.37 -0.95 -13.04
C PHE A 101 -1.13 -1.76 -13.40
N ALA A 102 -1.18 -2.48 -14.51
CA ALA A 102 -0.05 -3.13 -15.14
C ALA A 102 0.66 -2.20 -16.14
N ASP A 103 -0.08 -1.25 -16.70
CA ASP A 103 0.39 -0.25 -17.65
C ASP A 103 0.68 1.09 -16.97
N ASP A 104 1.87 1.67 -17.19
CA ASP A 104 2.28 2.93 -16.56
C ASP A 104 1.58 4.16 -17.15
N ALA A 105 1.13 4.12 -18.40
CA ALA A 105 0.35 5.21 -18.97
C ALA A 105 -1.02 5.31 -18.29
N ARG A 106 -1.67 4.17 -18.06
CA ARG A 106 -2.92 4.10 -17.29
C ARG A 106 -2.71 4.55 -15.84
N ARG A 107 -1.60 4.13 -15.20
CA ARG A 107 -1.26 4.60 -13.86
C ARG A 107 -1.13 6.12 -13.83
N LYS A 108 -0.45 6.76 -14.79
CA LYS A 108 -0.27 8.23 -14.85
C LYS A 108 -1.60 8.99 -14.93
N GLU A 109 -2.60 8.46 -15.62
CA GLU A 109 -3.93 9.07 -15.69
C GLU A 109 -4.62 9.13 -14.32
N TRP A 110 -4.43 8.12 -13.47
CA TRP A 110 -5.16 7.95 -12.21
C TRP A 110 -4.33 8.30 -10.97
N GLU A 111 -3.03 8.13 -11.06
CA GLU A 111 -2.08 8.29 -9.96
C GLU A 111 -0.83 9.06 -10.45
N PRO A 112 -0.95 10.32 -10.92
CA PRO A 112 0.14 11.03 -11.58
C PRO A 112 1.39 11.18 -10.71
N ASP A 113 1.21 11.39 -9.40
CA ASP A 113 2.29 11.65 -8.45
C ASP A 113 2.84 10.40 -7.76
N ALA A 114 2.32 9.22 -8.10
CA ALA A 114 2.79 7.97 -7.51
C ALA A 114 3.98 7.39 -8.28
N SER A 115 4.79 6.53 -7.64
CA SER A 115 5.89 5.81 -8.28
C SER A 115 5.43 5.01 -9.50
N SER A 116 6.33 4.77 -10.43
CA SER A 116 6.04 4.00 -11.64
C SER A 116 5.59 2.56 -11.31
N VAL A 117 4.88 1.94 -12.23
CA VAL A 117 4.53 0.50 -12.12
C VAL A 117 5.79 -0.34 -11.98
N GLU A 118 6.83 -0.03 -12.75
CA GLU A 118 8.11 -0.75 -12.71
C GLU A 118 8.79 -0.63 -11.33
N ASP A 119 8.87 0.57 -10.75
CA ASP A 119 9.45 0.78 -9.42
C ASP A 119 8.71 -0.02 -8.35
N ARG A 120 7.36 -0.04 -8.39
CA ARG A 120 6.54 -0.79 -7.44
C ARG A 120 6.73 -2.31 -7.60
N ILE A 121 6.88 -2.80 -8.82
CA ILE A 121 7.17 -4.23 -9.09
C ILE A 121 8.58 -4.58 -8.57
N ASN A 122 9.56 -3.75 -8.86
CA ASN A 122 10.93 -3.97 -8.40
C ASN A 122 11.02 -3.89 -6.89
N LEU A 123 10.32 -2.95 -6.25
CA LEU A 123 10.21 -2.89 -4.78
C LEU A 123 9.68 -4.20 -4.18
N LEU A 124 8.62 -4.79 -4.76
CA LEU A 124 8.09 -6.07 -4.29
C LEU A 124 9.09 -7.21 -4.44
N LYS A 125 9.84 -7.25 -5.57
CA LYS A 125 10.89 -8.24 -5.81
C LYS A 125 12.02 -8.12 -4.79
N ASP A 126 12.51 -6.91 -4.58
CA ASP A 126 13.64 -6.63 -3.70
C ASP A 126 13.25 -6.89 -2.23
N ALA A 127 12.09 -6.44 -1.79
CA ALA A 127 11.56 -6.73 -0.46
C ALA A 127 11.35 -8.24 -0.22
N HIS A 128 10.82 -8.96 -1.22
CA HIS A 128 10.65 -10.41 -1.14
C HIS A 128 12.01 -11.13 -1.01
N LYS A 129 13.01 -10.73 -1.80
CA LYS A 129 14.37 -11.26 -1.74
C LYS A 129 15.01 -11.05 -0.37
N GLU A 130 14.75 -9.89 0.25
CA GLU A 130 15.19 -9.58 1.61
C GLU A 130 14.40 -10.31 2.71
N GLY A 131 13.40 -11.11 2.35
CA GLY A 131 12.60 -11.87 3.31
C GLY A 131 11.50 -11.07 4.01
N ILE A 132 11.26 -9.83 3.60
CA ILE A 132 10.17 -8.99 4.12
C ILE A 132 8.81 -9.61 3.72
N TYR A 133 7.84 -9.57 4.63
CA TYR A 133 6.47 -9.98 4.31
C TYR A 133 5.82 -8.95 3.39
N THR A 134 5.59 -9.32 2.14
CA THR A 134 5.03 -8.45 1.11
C THR A 134 3.55 -8.71 0.89
N TRP A 135 2.78 -7.66 0.65
CA TRP A 135 1.38 -7.75 0.24
C TRP A 135 1.01 -6.68 -0.78
N VAL A 136 -0.03 -6.93 -1.57
CA VAL A 136 -0.50 -5.98 -2.57
C VAL A 136 -1.93 -5.58 -2.29
N SER A 137 -2.19 -4.28 -2.39
CA SER A 137 -3.54 -3.72 -2.44
C SER A 137 -3.90 -3.43 -3.89
N LEU A 138 -4.83 -4.21 -4.44
CA LEU A 138 -5.56 -3.93 -5.67
C LEU A 138 -6.81 -3.10 -5.31
N GLU A 139 -6.60 -1.94 -4.72
CA GLU A 139 -7.67 -1.05 -4.28
C GLU A 139 -7.34 0.41 -4.61
N PRO A 140 -8.21 1.03 -5.41
CA PRO A 140 -9.39 0.47 -6.05
C PRO A 140 -9.07 -0.26 -7.36
N VAL A 141 -9.75 -1.37 -7.64
CA VAL A 141 -9.82 -1.91 -9.00
C VAL A 141 -10.65 -0.94 -9.85
N ILE A 142 -10.03 -0.43 -10.90
CA ILE A 142 -10.63 0.50 -11.87
C ILE A 142 -10.88 -0.24 -13.18
N ASP A 143 -9.94 -1.06 -13.57
CA ASP A 143 -9.99 -1.90 -14.76
C ASP A 143 -9.72 -3.36 -14.38
N ALA A 144 -10.67 -4.23 -14.72
CA ALA A 144 -10.59 -5.66 -14.40
C ALA A 144 -9.43 -6.37 -15.09
N HIS A 145 -9.12 -5.98 -16.34
CA HIS A 145 -8.02 -6.58 -17.11
C HIS A 145 -6.68 -6.21 -16.47
N GLU A 146 -6.45 -4.93 -16.18
CA GLU A 146 -5.24 -4.43 -15.52
C GLU A 146 -5.00 -5.15 -14.17
N ALA A 147 -6.05 -5.30 -13.35
CA ALA A 147 -5.95 -6.00 -12.08
C ALA A 147 -5.52 -7.47 -12.21
N LEU A 148 -6.03 -8.18 -13.23
CA LEU A 148 -5.63 -9.56 -13.49
C LEU A 148 -4.19 -9.65 -14.00
N GLU A 149 -3.75 -8.71 -14.84
CA GLU A 149 -2.36 -8.65 -15.32
C GLU A 149 -1.39 -8.38 -14.17
N VAL A 150 -1.70 -7.46 -13.26
CA VAL A 150 -0.90 -7.21 -12.05
C VAL A 150 -0.68 -8.50 -11.27
N ILE A 151 -1.74 -9.29 -11.03
CA ILE A 151 -1.60 -10.57 -10.30
C ILE A 151 -0.63 -11.50 -11.04
N LYS A 152 -0.76 -11.64 -12.38
CA LYS A 152 0.13 -12.50 -13.17
C LYS A 152 1.58 -12.05 -13.08
N MET A 153 1.83 -10.75 -13.10
CA MET A 153 3.18 -10.17 -13.09
C MET A 153 3.91 -10.35 -11.75
N VAL A 154 3.20 -10.19 -10.61
CA VAL A 154 3.90 -10.07 -9.32
C VAL A 154 3.56 -11.16 -8.30
N HIS A 155 2.65 -12.11 -8.59
CA HIS A 155 2.26 -13.15 -7.62
C HIS A 155 3.43 -13.91 -6.97
N PRO A 156 4.59 -14.16 -7.61
CA PRO A 156 5.69 -14.88 -6.97
C PRO A 156 6.31 -14.11 -5.78
N TYR A 157 6.13 -12.80 -5.76
CA TYR A 157 6.73 -11.90 -4.78
C TYR A 157 5.73 -11.42 -3.71
N VAL A 158 4.45 -11.90 -3.76
CA VAL A 158 3.35 -11.38 -2.94
C VAL A 158 2.76 -12.50 -2.09
N ARG A 159 2.77 -12.31 -0.77
CA ARG A 159 2.24 -13.27 0.18
C ARG A 159 0.75 -13.11 0.49
N PHE A 160 0.23 -11.89 0.31
CA PHE A 160 -1.18 -11.60 0.60
C PHE A 160 -1.74 -10.52 -0.34
N TRP A 161 -3.02 -10.64 -0.69
CA TRP A 161 -3.72 -9.73 -1.59
C TRP A 161 -4.95 -9.14 -0.92
N LYS A 162 -5.13 -7.82 -1.04
CA LYS A 162 -6.39 -7.13 -0.73
C LYS A 162 -6.98 -6.60 -2.02
N ILE A 163 -8.26 -6.89 -2.27
CA ILE A 163 -8.92 -6.57 -3.53
C ILE A 163 -10.25 -5.90 -3.25
N GLY A 164 -10.48 -4.73 -3.81
CA GLY A 164 -11.73 -3.98 -3.70
C GLY A 164 -11.96 -3.11 -4.91
N LYS A 165 -13.21 -2.96 -5.34
CA LYS A 165 -13.58 -2.12 -6.47
C LYS A 165 -13.49 -0.64 -6.14
N LEU A 166 -13.47 0.20 -7.18
CA LEU A 166 -13.69 1.63 -7.06
C LEU A 166 -15.16 1.89 -6.67
N ASN A 167 -15.36 2.67 -5.62
CA ASN A 167 -16.69 3.08 -5.14
C ASN A 167 -16.93 4.56 -5.41
N HIS A 168 -18.20 4.95 -5.49
CA HIS A 168 -18.65 6.34 -5.66
C HIS A 168 -18.34 6.99 -7.01
N ARG A 169 -18.01 6.19 -8.05
CA ARG A 169 -17.80 6.64 -9.43
C ARG A 169 -18.56 5.74 -10.40
N LYS A 170 -19.87 5.92 -10.47
CA LYS A 170 -20.78 5.08 -11.26
C LYS A 170 -20.40 4.97 -12.74
N GLU A 171 -19.83 6.04 -13.31
CA GLU A 171 -19.34 6.07 -14.69
C GLU A 171 -18.22 5.04 -14.96
N VAL A 172 -17.41 4.72 -13.94
CA VAL A 172 -16.35 3.71 -14.02
C VAL A 172 -16.88 2.34 -13.57
N GLU A 173 -17.67 2.32 -12.50
CA GLU A 173 -18.24 1.07 -11.95
C GLU A 173 -19.06 0.32 -13.00
N ASN A 174 -19.79 1.04 -13.86
CA ASN A 174 -20.64 0.46 -14.90
C ASN A 174 -19.88 -0.09 -16.12
N LEU A 175 -18.58 0.20 -16.26
CA LEU A 175 -17.75 -0.32 -17.35
C LEU A 175 -17.27 -1.76 -17.13
N THR A 176 -17.40 -2.26 -15.91
CA THR A 176 -16.86 -3.57 -15.51
C THR A 176 -17.98 -4.55 -15.17
N ASP A 177 -17.97 -5.73 -15.77
CA ASP A 177 -18.75 -6.87 -15.27
C ASP A 177 -18.08 -7.42 -14.01
N TRP A 178 -18.50 -6.90 -12.85
CA TRP A 178 -17.95 -7.27 -11.54
C TRP A 178 -18.17 -8.75 -11.21
N SER A 179 -19.27 -9.33 -11.64
CA SER A 179 -19.55 -10.75 -11.43
C SER A 179 -18.56 -11.63 -12.19
N LYS A 180 -18.25 -11.25 -13.43
CA LYS A 180 -17.22 -11.93 -14.23
C LYS A 180 -15.84 -11.72 -13.63
N PHE A 181 -15.49 -10.47 -13.27
CA PHE A 181 -14.20 -10.17 -12.65
C PHE A 181 -14.01 -10.98 -11.36
N LEU A 182 -15.01 -11.05 -10.48
CA LEU A 182 -14.94 -11.81 -9.23
C LEU A 182 -14.65 -13.31 -9.48
N ARG A 183 -15.29 -13.90 -10.48
CA ARG A 183 -15.02 -15.30 -10.87
C ARG A 183 -13.57 -15.46 -11.39
N ASP A 184 -13.14 -14.59 -12.28
CA ASP A 184 -11.83 -14.66 -12.93
C ASP A 184 -10.69 -14.42 -11.93
N VAL A 185 -10.81 -13.42 -11.05
CA VAL A 185 -9.80 -13.12 -10.03
C VAL A 185 -9.68 -14.23 -9.00
N LYS A 186 -10.80 -14.81 -8.54
CA LYS A 186 -10.77 -15.97 -7.63
C LYS A 186 -10.09 -17.17 -8.27
N LYS A 187 -10.45 -17.49 -9.54
CA LYS A 187 -9.83 -18.58 -10.30
C LYS A 187 -8.31 -18.39 -10.43
N LEU A 188 -7.87 -17.16 -10.73
CA LEU A 188 -6.46 -16.83 -10.86
C LEU A 188 -5.73 -16.95 -9.51
N LEU A 189 -6.26 -16.37 -8.44
CA LEU A 189 -5.67 -16.42 -7.08
C LEU A 189 -5.54 -17.86 -6.57
N ILE A 190 -6.55 -18.70 -6.80
CA ILE A 190 -6.49 -20.13 -6.48
C ILE A 190 -5.39 -20.84 -7.30
N LYS A 191 -5.31 -20.57 -8.62
CA LYS A 191 -4.29 -21.14 -9.51
C LYS A 191 -2.87 -20.82 -9.03
N VAL A 192 -2.63 -19.59 -8.57
CA VAL A 192 -1.31 -19.17 -8.08
C VAL A 192 -1.13 -19.43 -6.57
N LYS A 193 -2.07 -20.11 -5.92
CA LYS A 193 -2.06 -20.47 -4.48
C LYS A 193 -1.88 -19.25 -3.57
N ALA A 194 -2.44 -18.10 -3.95
CA ALA A 194 -2.34 -16.86 -3.22
C ALA A 194 -3.26 -16.84 -1.99
N LYS A 195 -2.82 -16.21 -0.90
CA LYS A 195 -3.71 -15.80 0.21
C LYS A 195 -4.32 -14.46 -0.12
N TYR A 196 -5.63 -14.30 0.08
CA TYR A 196 -6.31 -13.07 -0.29
C TYR A 196 -7.52 -12.73 0.60
N TYR A 197 -7.86 -11.47 0.58
CA TYR A 197 -9.12 -10.91 1.06
C TYR A 197 -9.76 -10.09 -0.05
N ILE A 198 -10.99 -10.40 -0.37
CA ILE A 198 -11.81 -9.64 -1.32
C ILE A 198 -12.89 -8.92 -0.53
N LYS A 199 -13.01 -7.61 -0.73
CA LYS A 199 -14.05 -6.82 -0.04
C LYS A 199 -15.45 -7.27 -0.44
N LEU A 200 -16.39 -7.13 0.51
CA LEU A 200 -17.77 -7.61 0.36
C LEU A 200 -18.56 -6.86 -0.72
N ASP A 201 -18.13 -5.67 -1.07
CA ASP A 201 -18.75 -4.81 -2.07
C ASP A 201 -18.30 -5.11 -3.51
N LEU A 202 -17.46 -6.09 -3.73
CA LEU A 202 -17.02 -6.61 -5.01
C LEU A 202 -17.81 -7.85 -5.36
#